data_a16a75284b14ac4cb7ef7410992e92c3
#
_entry.id   a16a75284b14ac4cb7ef7410992e92c3
#
_cell.length_a   1.000
_cell.length_b   1.000
_cell.length_c   1.000
_cell.angle_alpha   90.00
_cell.angle_beta   90.00
_cell.angle_gamma   90.00
#
_symmetry.space_group_name_H-M   'P 1'
#
loop_
_entity.id
_entity.type
_entity.pdbx_description
1 polymer ?
#
loop_
_entity_poly.entity_id
_entity_poly.type
_entity_poly.pdbx_seq_one_letter_code
_entity_poly.pdbx_strand_id
1 'polypeptide(L)'
;AYNQRKDRWSISYLRKAEKERIARGEIEVTGKDENGALILQFSKTVGRMKNPVTVWNQRSHNAGAGGSNVLRALIPGRAFAFPKSVYAVLDTIRFAVANKPHALIIDFFAGSGTTLHAVNLLNAEDGGHRRCIMVTNNEVSAEETKSLSAQGFQPGDDEWEKLGIARYVTWPRTVCAIEGHDVNGHPLKGNYLSGDPEHPRAMAEGFK
;
A
#
# COMPACT_ATOMS: atom_id res chain seq x y z
N ALA A 1 -9.26 43.66 -3.92
CA ALA A 1 -8.01 44.39 -4.15
C ALA A 1 -8.15 45.31 -5.36
N TYR A 2 -7.52 46.50 -5.32
CA TYR A 2 -7.46 47.44 -6.47
C TYR A 2 -6.34 47.02 -7.41
N ASN A 3 -6.66 46.86 -8.69
CA ASN A 3 -5.69 46.53 -9.72
C ASN A 3 -5.27 47.79 -10.45
N GLN A 4 -4.14 48.37 -10.11
CA GLN A 4 -3.61 49.62 -10.66
C GLN A 4 -3.39 49.58 -12.19
N ARG A 5 -2.98 48.40 -12.76
CA ARG A 5 -2.76 48.26 -14.20
C ARG A 5 -4.06 48.28 -15.02
N LYS A 6 -5.20 47.91 -14.40
CA LYS A 6 -6.50 47.84 -15.07
C LYS A 6 -7.47 48.90 -14.56
N ASP A 7 -6.99 49.78 -13.68
CA ASP A 7 -7.77 50.85 -13.05
C ASP A 7 -9.16 50.39 -12.57
N ARG A 8 -9.19 49.25 -11.84
CA ARG A 8 -10.45 48.68 -11.35
C ARG A 8 -10.29 47.90 -10.05
N TRP A 9 -11.31 47.87 -9.29
CA TRP A 9 -11.44 47.00 -8.13
C TRP A 9 -11.76 45.56 -8.56
N SER A 10 -11.07 44.59 -7.97
CA SER A 10 -11.44 43.17 -8.04
C SER A 10 -11.88 42.69 -6.65
N ILE A 11 -13.06 42.07 -6.63
CA ILE A 11 -13.60 41.43 -5.43
C ILE A 11 -13.23 39.95 -5.52
N SER A 12 -12.47 39.46 -4.53
CA SER A 12 -12.19 38.04 -4.35
C SER A 12 -13.13 37.49 -3.28
N TYR A 13 -13.74 36.37 -3.54
CA TYR A 13 -14.60 35.67 -2.60
C TYR A 13 -14.24 34.20 -2.54
N LEU A 14 -14.48 33.59 -1.39
CA LEU A 14 -14.32 32.14 -1.23
C LEU A 14 -15.39 31.39 -2.04
N ARG A 15 -14.96 30.57 -2.98
CA ARG A 15 -15.86 29.68 -3.71
C ARG A 15 -16.46 28.63 -2.76
N LYS A 16 -17.54 28.00 -3.17
CA LYS A 16 -18.20 26.96 -2.38
C LYS A 16 -17.25 25.84 -1.98
N ALA A 17 -16.43 25.38 -2.93
CA ALA A 17 -15.42 24.34 -2.68
C ALA A 17 -14.38 24.73 -1.63
N GLU A 18 -13.90 25.98 -1.62
CA GLU A 18 -12.94 26.46 -0.61
C GLU A 18 -13.61 26.55 0.77
N LYS A 19 -14.86 27.01 0.87
CA LYS A 19 -15.64 27.02 2.11
C LYS A 19 -15.82 25.62 2.69
N GLU A 20 -16.15 24.65 1.86
CA GLU A 20 -16.26 23.24 2.25
C GLU A 20 -14.93 22.66 2.74
N ARG A 21 -13.81 23.02 2.09
CA ARG A 21 -12.47 22.60 2.51
C ARG A 21 -12.05 23.22 3.84
N ILE A 22 -12.42 24.47 4.08
CA ILE A 22 -12.22 25.12 5.39
C ILE A 22 -13.06 24.40 6.47
N ALA A 23 -14.33 24.10 6.17
CA ALA A 23 -15.21 23.39 7.09
C ALA A 23 -14.70 21.98 7.45
N ARG A 24 -13.99 21.32 6.52
CA ARG A 24 -13.32 20.02 6.77
C ARG A 24 -11.94 20.13 7.41
N GLY A 25 -11.45 21.35 7.72
CA GLY A 25 -10.12 21.55 8.27
C GLY A 25 -8.96 21.32 7.30
N GLU A 26 -9.22 21.18 6.00
CA GLU A 26 -8.17 21.01 4.98
C GLU A 26 -7.42 22.30 4.67
N ILE A 27 -8.09 23.45 4.88
CA ILE A 27 -7.55 24.78 4.68
C ILE A 27 -7.85 25.61 5.92
N GLU A 28 -6.86 26.32 6.41
CA GLU A 28 -6.96 27.25 7.52
C GLU A 28 -6.84 28.69 7.00
N VAL A 29 -7.61 29.60 7.60
CA VAL A 29 -7.48 31.02 7.36
C VAL A 29 -6.45 31.57 8.34
N THR A 30 -5.26 31.91 7.87
CA THR A 30 -4.15 32.37 8.72
C THR A 30 -4.09 33.87 8.91
N GLY A 31 -4.90 34.64 8.19
CA GLY A 31 -4.95 36.08 8.32
C GLY A 31 -5.54 36.77 7.10
N LYS A 32 -5.24 38.05 6.97
CA LYS A 32 -5.56 38.86 5.81
C LYS A 32 -4.30 39.55 5.30
N ASP A 33 -4.18 39.72 4.01
CA ASP A 33 -3.11 40.51 3.40
C ASP A 33 -3.36 42.02 3.57
N GLU A 34 -2.41 42.82 3.10
CA GLU A 34 -2.47 44.29 3.14
C GLU A 34 -3.67 44.90 2.40
N ASN A 35 -4.27 44.13 1.49
CA ASN A 35 -5.47 44.48 0.71
C ASN A 35 -6.76 43.92 1.34
N GLY A 36 -6.69 43.28 2.50
CA GLY A 36 -7.81 42.67 3.20
C GLY A 36 -8.28 41.33 2.63
N ALA A 37 -7.56 40.73 1.69
CA ALA A 37 -7.86 39.40 1.17
C ALA A 37 -7.43 38.32 2.17
N LEU A 38 -8.22 37.24 2.29
CA LEU A 38 -7.93 36.14 3.21
C LEU A 38 -6.67 35.39 2.74
N ILE A 39 -5.76 35.16 3.66
CA ILE A 39 -4.61 34.28 3.47
C ILE A 39 -5.03 32.88 3.85
N LEU A 40 -4.99 31.95 2.88
CA LEU A 40 -5.37 30.56 3.05
C LEU A 40 -4.11 29.68 3.07
N GLN A 41 -3.98 28.84 4.08
CA GLN A 41 -2.90 27.87 4.19
C GLN A 41 -3.48 26.46 4.27
N PHE A 42 -2.84 25.49 3.63
CA PHE A 42 -3.20 24.08 3.83
C PHE A 42 -2.85 23.65 5.25
N SER A 43 -3.78 23.00 5.91
CA SER A 43 -3.53 22.43 7.22
C SER A 43 -2.36 21.46 7.18
N LYS A 44 -1.46 21.54 8.15
CA LYS A 44 -0.34 20.61 8.30
C LYS A 44 -0.81 19.25 8.78
N THR A 45 -1.96 19.19 9.45
CA THR A 45 -2.55 17.98 10.02
C THR A 45 -3.37 17.20 9.01
N VAL A 46 -3.93 17.84 8.00
CA VAL A 46 -4.66 17.19 6.90
C VAL A 46 -3.80 17.24 5.66
N GLY A 47 -3.16 16.12 5.34
CA GLY A 47 -2.29 16.02 4.17
C GLY A 47 -3.00 16.48 2.89
N ARG A 48 -2.30 17.24 2.04
CA ARG A 48 -2.85 17.70 0.76
C ARG A 48 -3.18 16.51 -0.13
N MET A 49 -4.45 16.23 -0.35
CA MET A 49 -4.88 15.24 -1.35
C MET A 49 -4.50 15.73 -2.74
N LYS A 50 -3.64 15.01 -3.42
CA LYS A 50 -3.29 15.25 -4.82
C LYS A 50 -4.08 14.28 -5.69
N ASN A 51 -4.53 14.74 -6.85
CA ASN A 51 -5.06 13.83 -7.85
C ASN A 51 -3.96 12.85 -8.26
N PRO A 52 -4.28 11.57 -8.43
CA PRO A 52 -3.30 10.60 -8.91
C PRO A 52 -2.87 10.98 -10.32
N VAL A 53 -1.59 10.77 -10.60
CA VAL A 53 -1.03 10.93 -11.94
C VAL A 53 -1.15 9.61 -12.71
N THR A 54 -1.16 9.69 -14.03
CA THR A 54 -1.27 8.51 -14.91
C THR A 54 -0.02 7.63 -14.90
N VAL A 55 1.13 8.20 -14.53
CA VAL A 55 2.41 7.49 -14.42
C VAL A 55 2.98 7.70 -13.02
N TRP A 56 3.19 6.62 -12.30
CA TRP A 56 3.75 6.65 -10.96
C TRP A 56 5.25 6.32 -11.02
N ASN A 57 6.07 7.33 -10.83
CA ASN A 57 7.53 7.19 -10.82
C ASN A 57 8.05 7.32 -9.36
N GLN A 58 7.65 6.40 -8.49
CA GLN A 58 8.13 6.37 -7.11
C GLN A 58 9.15 5.24 -6.94
N ARG A 59 10.25 5.53 -6.24
CA ARG A 59 11.30 4.54 -5.98
C ARG A 59 10.78 3.32 -5.20
N SER A 60 9.83 3.53 -4.28
CA SER A 60 9.17 2.46 -3.51
C SER A 60 8.33 1.52 -4.38
N HIS A 61 7.87 1.97 -5.56
CA HIS A 61 7.10 1.14 -6.49
C HIS A 61 7.96 0.16 -7.30
N ASN A 62 9.28 0.25 -7.19
CA ASN A 62 10.17 -0.70 -7.85
C ASN A 62 9.93 -2.13 -7.34
N ALA A 63 9.70 -3.07 -8.26
CA ALA A 63 9.41 -4.46 -7.93
C ALA A 63 10.57 -5.19 -7.22
N GLY A 64 11.82 -4.79 -7.48
CA GLY A 64 12.99 -5.30 -6.76
C GLY A 64 12.96 -4.88 -5.29
N ALA A 65 12.87 -3.57 -5.02
CA ALA A 65 12.90 -3.03 -3.66
C ALA A 65 11.63 -3.34 -2.86
N GLY A 66 10.46 -3.03 -3.42
CA GLY A 66 9.17 -3.18 -2.73
C GLY A 66 8.50 -4.54 -2.91
N GLY A 67 9.00 -5.38 -3.81
CA GLY A 67 8.49 -6.73 -4.08
C GLY A 67 9.47 -7.81 -3.65
N SER A 68 10.50 -8.07 -4.47
CA SER A 68 11.43 -9.20 -4.25
C SER A 68 12.19 -9.12 -2.93
N ASN A 69 12.65 -7.92 -2.51
CA ASN A 69 13.37 -7.78 -1.25
C ASN A 69 12.44 -7.98 -0.05
N VAL A 70 11.22 -7.45 -0.11
CA VAL A 70 10.20 -7.66 0.95
C VAL A 70 9.85 -9.14 1.03
N LEU A 71 9.60 -9.79 -0.10
CA LEU A 71 9.29 -11.22 -0.10
C LEU A 71 10.43 -12.06 0.46
N ARG A 72 11.68 -11.77 0.07
CA ARG A 72 12.88 -12.49 0.57
C ARG A 72 13.08 -12.30 2.06
N ALA A 73 12.70 -11.15 2.62
CA ALA A 73 12.77 -10.92 4.06
C ALA A 73 11.76 -11.78 4.82
N LEU A 74 10.57 -11.99 4.28
CA LEU A 74 9.50 -12.77 4.88
C LEU A 74 9.72 -14.29 4.75
N ILE A 75 10.09 -14.74 3.55
CA ILE A 75 10.25 -16.16 3.22
C ILE A 75 11.61 -16.42 2.56
N PRO A 76 12.72 -16.27 3.32
CA PRO A 76 14.05 -16.50 2.79
C PRO A 76 14.19 -17.93 2.22
N GLY A 77 14.92 -18.04 1.11
CA GLY A 77 15.12 -19.31 0.42
C GLY A 77 13.97 -19.78 -0.48
N ARG A 78 12.84 -19.07 -0.52
CA ARG A 78 11.72 -19.39 -1.41
C ARG A 78 11.66 -18.41 -2.56
N ALA A 79 11.62 -18.93 -3.79
CA ALA A 79 11.56 -18.12 -5.00
C ALA A 79 10.11 -17.89 -5.43
N PHE A 80 9.84 -16.69 -5.93
CA PHE A 80 8.63 -16.35 -6.67
C PHE A 80 9.00 -15.35 -7.77
N ALA A 81 8.57 -15.64 -8.99
CA ALA A 81 8.86 -14.79 -10.13
C ALA A 81 8.02 -13.49 -10.07
N PHE A 82 8.70 -12.35 -10.15
CA PHE A 82 8.08 -11.04 -10.30
C PHE A 82 7.03 -10.64 -9.25
N PRO A 83 7.31 -10.72 -7.94
CA PRO A 83 6.39 -10.22 -6.93
C PRO A 83 6.19 -8.72 -7.12
N LYS A 84 4.95 -8.27 -7.02
CA LYS A 84 4.63 -6.84 -7.13
C LYS A 84 5.14 -6.09 -5.91
N SER A 85 5.48 -4.80 -6.08
CA SER A 85 5.79 -3.94 -4.95
C SER A 85 4.56 -3.80 -4.05
N VAL A 86 4.74 -4.05 -2.75
CA VAL A 86 3.67 -3.84 -1.76
C VAL A 86 3.22 -2.39 -1.71
N TYR A 87 4.14 -1.45 -1.95
CA TYR A 87 3.84 0.00 -1.93
C TYR A 87 3.06 0.45 -3.16
N ALA A 88 3.35 -0.10 -4.34
CA ALA A 88 2.56 0.17 -5.54
C ALA A 88 1.12 -0.34 -5.39
N VAL A 89 0.95 -1.54 -4.83
CA VAL A 89 -0.38 -2.11 -4.54
C VAL A 89 -1.08 -1.32 -3.44
N LEU A 90 -0.36 -0.92 -2.38
CA LEU A 90 -0.88 -0.07 -1.30
C LEU A 90 -1.45 1.25 -1.85
N ASP A 91 -0.70 1.97 -2.68
CA ASP A 91 -1.17 3.23 -3.26
C ASP A 91 -2.36 3.03 -4.20
N THR A 92 -2.40 1.92 -4.96
CA THR A 92 -3.55 1.54 -5.79
C THR A 92 -4.80 1.32 -4.93
N ILE A 93 -4.68 0.56 -3.85
CA ILE A 93 -5.78 0.27 -2.92
C ILE A 93 -6.21 1.56 -2.21
N ARG A 94 -5.25 2.34 -1.71
CA ARG A 94 -5.51 3.63 -1.05
C ARG A 94 -6.34 4.55 -1.96
N PHE A 95 -5.97 4.67 -3.23
CA PHE A 95 -6.73 5.45 -4.19
C PHE A 95 -8.20 5.03 -4.29
N ALA A 96 -8.47 3.73 -4.28
CA ALA A 96 -9.83 3.20 -4.46
C ALA A 96 -10.68 3.24 -3.17
N VAL A 97 -10.06 3.06 -1.99
CA VAL A 97 -10.77 2.81 -0.73
C VAL A 97 -10.31 3.65 0.47
N ALA A 98 -9.58 4.76 0.27
CA ALA A 98 -9.14 5.65 1.37
C ALA A 98 -10.33 6.05 2.27
N ASN A 99 -11.45 6.45 1.67
CA ASN A 99 -12.65 6.86 2.37
C ASN A 99 -13.62 5.70 2.72
N LYS A 100 -13.13 4.46 2.65
CA LYS A 100 -13.94 3.25 2.92
C LYS A 100 -13.20 2.34 3.91
N PRO A 101 -13.20 2.67 5.20
CA PRO A 101 -12.38 1.95 6.20
C PRO A 101 -12.81 0.51 6.43
N HIS A 102 -13.99 0.10 5.96
CA HIS A 102 -14.53 -1.26 6.08
C HIS A 102 -14.68 -1.98 4.72
N ALA A 103 -13.99 -1.49 3.68
CA ALA A 103 -14.07 -2.09 2.35
C ALA A 103 -13.66 -3.57 2.35
N LEU A 104 -14.29 -4.35 1.48
CA LEU A 104 -13.86 -5.70 1.13
C LEU A 104 -13.12 -5.65 -0.21
N ILE A 105 -11.89 -6.12 -0.20
CA ILE A 105 -11.04 -6.25 -1.38
C ILE A 105 -11.00 -7.73 -1.79
N ILE A 106 -11.15 -8.01 -3.07
CA ILE A 106 -11.06 -9.37 -3.59
C ILE A 106 -9.97 -9.39 -4.66
N ASP A 107 -9.01 -10.32 -4.52
CA ASP A 107 -7.94 -10.54 -5.48
C ASP A 107 -8.04 -11.98 -6.01
N PHE A 108 -8.46 -12.11 -7.27
CA PHE A 108 -8.64 -13.41 -7.92
C PHE A 108 -7.36 -14.06 -8.43
N PHE A 109 -6.24 -13.33 -8.41
CA PHE A 109 -4.93 -13.81 -8.86
C PHE A 109 -3.84 -13.38 -7.86
N ALA A 110 -4.04 -13.74 -6.60
CA ALA A 110 -3.25 -13.24 -5.47
C ALA A 110 -1.74 -13.54 -5.59
N GLY A 111 -1.36 -14.57 -6.33
CA GLY A 111 0.04 -14.93 -6.55
C GLY A 111 0.81 -14.99 -5.23
N SER A 112 1.78 -14.11 -5.03
CA SER A 112 2.56 -14.06 -3.78
C SER A 112 1.82 -13.43 -2.59
N GLY A 113 0.54 -13.01 -2.70
CA GLY A 113 -0.22 -12.42 -1.58
C GLY A 113 0.09 -10.95 -1.28
N THR A 114 0.55 -10.19 -2.27
CA THR A 114 0.90 -8.77 -2.08
C THR A 114 -0.28 -7.91 -1.68
N THR A 115 -1.47 -8.20 -2.20
CA THR A 115 -2.69 -7.43 -1.95
C THR A 115 -3.09 -7.44 -0.47
N LEU A 116 -3.11 -8.60 0.18
CA LEU A 116 -3.43 -8.67 1.62
C LEU A 116 -2.38 -7.93 2.46
N HIS A 117 -1.11 -8.06 2.12
CA HIS A 117 -0.04 -7.33 2.80
C HIS A 117 -0.25 -5.80 2.69
N ALA A 118 -0.61 -5.29 1.52
CA ALA A 118 -0.93 -3.89 1.30
C ALA A 118 -2.19 -3.44 2.06
N VAL A 119 -3.22 -4.28 2.15
CA VAL A 119 -4.44 -4.00 2.94
C VAL A 119 -4.10 -3.88 4.43
N ASN A 120 -3.27 -4.77 4.96
CA ASN A 120 -2.82 -4.71 6.35
C ASN A 120 -2.01 -3.44 6.63
N LEU A 121 -1.12 -3.03 5.72
CA LEU A 121 -0.39 -1.76 5.82
C LEU A 121 -1.35 -0.57 5.84
N LEU A 122 -2.33 -0.52 4.94
CA LEU A 122 -3.28 0.58 4.89
C LEU A 122 -4.12 0.68 6.16
N ASN A 123 -4.56 -0.46 6.70
CA ASN A 123 -5.29 -0.51 7.97
C ASN A 123 -4.42 -0.02 9.14
N ALA A 124 -3.13 -0.41 9.15
CA ALA A 124 -2.20 0.03 10.18
C ALA A 124 -1.89 1.53 10.11
N GLU A 125 -1.95 2.14 8.92
CA GLU A 125 -1.71 3.58 8.72
C GLU A 125 -2.89 4.45 9.16
N ASP A 126 -4.11 4.04 8.87
CA ASP A 126 -5.30 4.88 9.05
C ASP A 126 -6.33 4.34 10.06
N GLY A 127 -6.00 3.24 10.75
CA GLY A 127 -6.91 2.58 11.72
C GLY A 127 -8.11 1.90 11.05
N GLY A 128 -8.05 1.64 9.75
CA GLY A 128 -9.13 0.96 9.02
C GLY A 128 -9.26 -0.52 9.37
N HIS A 129 -10.41 -1.09 9.00
CA HIS A 129 -10.76 -2.50 9.19
C HIS A 129 -11.13 -3.14 7.85
N ARG A 130 -10.40 -2.81 6.80
CA ARG A 130 -10.60 -3.40 5.47
C ARG A 130 -10.25 -4.88 5.52
N ARG A 131 -10.97 -5.67 4.76
CA ARG A 131 -10.79 -7.12 4.64
C ARG A 131 -10.33 -7.47 3.23
N CYS A 132 -9.59 -8.56 3.10
CA CYS A 132 -9.14 -9.06 1.81
C CYS A 132 -9.46 -10.55 1.66
N ILE A 133 -10.05 -10.91 0.52
CA ILE A 133 -10.20 -12.31 0.08
C ILE A 133 -9.19 -12.52 -1.04
N MET A 134 -8.30 -13.49 -0.86
CA MET A 134 -7.33 -13.89 -1.86
C MET A 134 -7.71 -15.23 -2.47
N VAL A 135 -7.72 -15.29 -3.79
CA VAL A 135 -7.91 -16.52 -4.56
C VAL A 135 -6.69 -16.74 -5.43
N THR A 136 -6.08 -17.89 -5.36
CA THR A 136 -4.92 -18.26 -6.20
C THR A 136 -4.89 -19.76 -6.43
N ASN A 137 -4.34 -20.16 -7.58
CA ASN A 137 -4.03 -21.55 -7.83
C ASN A 137 -2.88 -21.99 -6.91
N ASN A 138 -2.79 -23.29 -6.66
CA ASN A 138 -1.64 -23.92 -6.02
C ASN A 138 -0.71 -24.54 -7.06
N GLU A 139 -0.42 -23.80 -8.13
CA GLU A 139 0.46 -24.28 -9.20
C GLU A 139 1.92 -24.33 -8.75
N VAL A 140 2.64 -25.32 -9.24
CA VAL A 140 4.07 -25.53 -8.99
C VAL A 140 4.85 -24.94 -10.17
N SER A 141 6.05 -24.40 -9.90
CA SER A 141 6.91 -23.84 -10.96
C SER A 141 7.31 -24.91 -11.99
N ALA A 142 7.62 -24.48 -13.21
CA ALA A 142 8.03 -25.42 -14.28
C ALA A 142 9.32 -26.19 -13.92
N GLU A 143 10.20 -25.63 -13.12
CA GLU A 143 11.44 -26.26 -12.65
C GLU A 143 11.13 -27.35 -11.62
N GLU A 144 10.32 -27.02 -10.63
CA GLU A 144 9.90 -27.96 -9.58
C GLU A 144 9.00 -29.06 -10.16
N THR A 145 8.14 -28.75 -11.12
CA THR A 145 7.33 -29.72 -11.87
C THR A 145 8.21 -30.81 -12.48
N LYS A 146 9.31 -30.43 -13.15
CA LYS A 146 10.24 -31.40 -13.74
C LYS A 146 10.91 -32.27 -12.68
N SER A 147 11.34 -31.66 -11.56
CA SER A 147 11.98 -32.37 -10.46
C SER A 147 11.03 -33.37 -9.79
N LEU A 148 9.79 -32.94 -9.49
CA LEU A 148 8.76 -33.77 -8.88
C LEU A 148 8.35 -34.93 -9.78
N SER A 149 8.12 -34.64 -11.07
CA SER A 149 7.78 -35.69 -12.07
C SER A 149 8.88 -36.71 -12.20
N ALA A 150 10.17 -36.29 -12.17
CA ALA A 150 11.30 -37.20 -12.21
C ALA A 150 11.38 -38.13 -10.98
N GLN A 151 10.81 -37.70 -9.85
CA GLN A 151 10.69 -38.46 -8.60
C GLN A 151 9.41 -39.32 -8.56
N GLY A 152 8.55 -39.23 -9.58
CA GLY A 152 7.31 -40.01 -9.70
C GLY A 152 6.07 -39.32 -9.06
N PHE A 153 6.19 -38.10 -8.58
CA PHE A 153 5.06 -37.36 -8.00
C PHE A 153 4.20 -36.71 -9.09
N GLN A 154 2.90 -36.58 -8.81
CA GLN A 154 1.91 -36.02 -9.70
C GLN A 154 1.11 -34.89 -9.00
N PRO A 155 0.45 -33.99 -9.77
CA PRO A 155 -0.51 -33.05 -9.20
C PRO A 155 -1.56 -33.78 -8.34
N GLY A 156 -1.74 -33.28 -7.10
CA GLY A 156 -2.61 -33.89 -6.09
C GLY A 156 -1.86 -34.69 -5.03
N ASP A 157 -0.61 -35.10 -5.26
CA ASP A 157 0.23 -35.70 -4.23
C ASP A 157 0.65 -34.67 -3.19
N ASP A 158 0.79 -35.05 -1.93
CA ASP A 158 1.17 -34.12 -0.86
C ASP A 158 2.52 -33.44 -1.11
N GLU A 159 3.49 -34.15 -1.64
CA GLU A 159 4.80 -33.61 -2.00
C GLU A 159 4.71 -32.55 -3.11
N TRP A 160 3.82 -32.76 -4.08
CA TRP A 160 3.53 -31.79 -5.13
C TRP A 160 2.86 -30.54 -4.57
N GLU A 161 1.79 -30.73 -3.82
CA GLU A 161 0.97 -29.64 -3.28
C GLU A 161 1.71 -28.76 -2.27
N LYS A 162 2.71 -29.30 -1.57
CA LYS A 162 3.56 -28.53 -0.63
C LYS A 162 4.39 -27.45 -1.33
N LEU A 163 4.76 -27.62 -2.59
CA LEU A 163 5.57 -26.69 -3.38
C LEU A 163 4.73 -25.73 -4.22
N GLY A 164 3.42 -25.88 -4.22
CA GLY A 164 2.53 -24.97 -4.93
C GLY A 164 2.49 -23.56 -4.34
N ILE A 165 2.30 -22.57 -5.20
CA ILE A 165 2.36 -21.11 -4.86
C ILE A 165 1.53 -20.79 -3.62
N ALA A 166 0.30 -21.30 -3.53
CA ALA A 166 -0.59 -21.01 -2.40
C ALA A 166 0.00 -21.46 -1.06
N ARG A 167 0.53 -22.68 -0.98
CA ARG A 167 1.07 -23.28 0.25
C ARG A 167 2.51 -22.88 0.51
N TYR A 168 3.33 -22.71 -0.53
CA TYR A 168 4.76 -22.47 -0.39
C TYR A 168 5.13 -20.99 -0.30
N VAL A 169 4.33 -20.10 -0.89
CA VAL A 169 4.63 -18.67 -0.98
C VAL A 169 3.54 -17.83 -0.31
N THR A 170 2.29 -17.91 -0.80
CA THR A 170 1.22 -16.97 -0.43
C THR A 170 0.88 -17.04 1.04
N TRP A 171 0.59 -18.25 1.53
CA TRP A 171 0.22 -18.45 2.92
C TRP A 171 1.36 -18.15 3.91
N PRO A 172 2.59 -18.67 3.72
CA PRO A 172 3.71 -18.33 4.61
C PRO A 172 4.05 -16.85 4.62
N ARG A 173 4.06 -16.18 3.47
CA ARG A 173 4.23 -14.73 3.41
C ARG A 173 3.19 -14.00 4.26
N THR A 174 1.94 -14.41 4.15
CA THR A 174 0.82 -13.81 4.88
C THR A 174 1.02 -13.94 6.38
N VAL A 175 1.31 -15.14 6.85
CA VAL A 175 1.56 -15.41 8.28
C VAL A 175 2.76 -14.60 8.77
N CYS A 176 3.89 -14.66 8.06
CA CYS A 176 5.10 -13.93 8.43
C CYS A 176 4.90 -12.41 8.51
N ALA A 177 4.15 -11.84 7.56
CA ALA A 177 3.86 -10.41 7.58
C ALA A 177 2.98 -10.02 8.78
N ILE A 178 1.94 -10.83 9.08
CA ILE A 178 1.02 -10.58 10.21
C ILE A 178 1.75 -10.73 11.54
N GLU A 179 2.63 -11.70 11.67
CA GLU A 179 3.29 -12.03 12.94
C GLU A 179 4.61 -11.25 13.16
N GLY A 180 5.17 -10.61 12.12
CA GLY A 180 6.38 -9.80 12.23
C GLY A 180 7.68 -10.62 12.28
N HIS A 181 7.67 -11.86 11.83
CA HIS A 181 8.85 -12.72 11.74
C HIS A 181 8.99 -13.40 10.37
N ASP A 182 10.16 -13.91 10.05
CA ASP A 182 10.35 -14.70 8.84
C ASP A 182 9.84 -16.14 9.01
N VAL A 183 9.90 -16.92 7.92
CA VAL A 183 9.46 -18.31 7.91
C VAL A 183 10.28 -19.23 8.84
N ASN A 184 11.44 -18.77 9.32
CA ASN A 184 12.29 -19.47 10.27
C ASN A 184 12.07 -19.00 11.72
N GLY A 185 11.13 -18.08 11.95
CA GLY A 185 10.81 -17.52 13.26
C GLY A 185 11.71 -16.37 13.73
N HIS A 186 12.59 -15.83 12.87
CA HIS A 186 13.40 -14.68 13.23
C HIS A 186 12.61 -13.37 13.04
N PRO A 187 12.69 -12.42 14.00
CA PRO A 187 12.05 -11.11 13.83
C PRO A 187 12.48 -10.42 12.53
N LEU A 188 11.52 -9.85 11.82
CA LEU A 188 11.80 -9.11 10.59
C LEU A 188 12.65 -7.87 10.89
N LYS A 189 13.57 -7.55 9.99
CA LYS A 189 14.45 -6.38 10.11
C LYS A 189 13.98 -5.26 9.19
N GLY A 190 14.21 -4.01 9.63
CA GLY A 190 13.88 -2.82 8.86
C GLY A 190 12.46 -2.33 9.06
N ASN A 191 12.13 -1.28 8.33
CA ASN A 191 10.86 -0.57 8.43
C ASN A 191 10.13 -0.59 7.09
N TYR A 192 8.81 -0.49 7.14
CA TYR A 192 8.01 -0.22 5.95
C TYR A 192 8.28 1.21 5.45
N LEU A 193 8.24 1.39 4.13
CA LEU A 193 8.41 2.69 3.45
C LEU A 193 7.06 3.41 3.28
N SER A 194 6.16 3.26 4.23
CA SER A 194 4.79 3.78 4.19
C SER A 194 4.42 4.36 5.55
N GLY A 195 3.40 5.22 5.56
CA GLY A 195 2.96 5.89 6.78
C GLY A 195 3.76 7.15 7.11
N ASP A 196 3.91 7.43 8.40
CA ASP A 196 4.63 8.61 8.89
C ASP A 196 6.15 8.41 8.73
N PRO A 197 6.84 9.28 7.95
CA PRO A 197 8.30 9.20 7.81
C PRO A 197 9.08 9.45 9.11
N GLU A 198 8.49 10.19 10.07
CA GLU A 198 9.10 10.47 11.36
C GLU A 198 8.94 9.29 12.34
N HIS A 199 7.89 8.47 12.13
CA HIS A 199 7.60 7.27 12.92
C HIS A 199 7.34 6.07 12.01
N PRO A 200 8.34 5.57 11.30
CA PRO A 200 8.17 4.45 10.37
C PRO A 200 7.84 3.17 11.13
N ARG A 201 6.80 2.45 10.66
CA ARG A 201 6.43 1.17 11.24
C ARG A 201 7.51 0.12 11.03
N ALA A 202 7.99 -0.50 12.11
CA ALA A 202 8.92 -1.60 12.01
C ALA A 202 8.24 -2.86 11.43
N MET A 203 8.92 -3.60 10.56
CA MET A 203 8.39 -4.83 9.99
C MET A 203 8.15 -5.91 11.06
N ALA A 204 8.95 -5.92 12.13
CA ALA A 204 8.81 -6.84 13.26
C ALA A 204 7.54 -6.62 14.11
N GLU A 205 6.87 -5.47 14.00
CA GLU A 205 5.60 -5.24 14.72
C GLU A 205 4.46 -6.11 14.19
N GLY A 206 4.56 -6.57 12.94
CA GLY A 206 3.49 -7.31 12.28
C GLY A 206 2.19 -6.51 12.16
N PHE A 207 1.07 -7.22 12.05
CA PHE A 207 -0.28 -6.63 11.87
C PHE A 207 -1.33 -7.33 12.74
N LYS A 208 -0.98 -7.66 13.96
CA LYS A 208 -1.92 -8.25 14.97
C LYS A 208 -2.88 -7.22 15.51
#